data_8b99dc5c4d27460f3ac3ff22f8f5794e
#
_entry.id   8b99dc5c4d27460f3ac3ff22f8f5794e
#
_cell.length_a   1.000
_cell.length_b   1.000
_cell.length_c   1.000
_cell.angle_alpha   90.00
_cell.angle_beta   90.00
_cell.angle_gamma   90.00
#
_symmetry.space_group_name_H-M   'P 1'
#
loop_
_entity.id
_entity.type
_entity.pdbx_description
1 polymer ?
#
loop_
_entity_poly.entity_id
_entity_poly.type
_entity_poly.pdbx_seq_one_letter_code
_entity_poly.pdbx_strand_id
1 'polypeptide(L)'
;MIQRIIEFALRQRMVVMVSAVLLVLLGVNAFNNLPIEAYPDVADTWVQVITQWPGHAAEETERQVTIPTERVMNAVPKQTAIRSTSIAGLSVVTLIFEDGTDSYFARQQVVEKLGLVNLPDGASPVLGPMASPVGEIMRYRLVNCAQTKAVECTDADNKVAPKPLSDMKDLEEFVVERELLATAGVADVVSFGGTVKQYQVLVNPTQLAARGLALEDLQKALSDANGNAGGGIVVHGPDALNVRALGLLKPSQIGDVAVAVRDGTPVRVRDVATDRKSVV
;
A
#
# COMPACT_ATOMS: atom_id res chain seq x y z
N MET A 1 41.53 1.48 49.39
CA MET A 1 40.58 0.66 48.63
C MET A 1 41.31 -0.34 47.76
N ILE A 2 42.24 0.04 46.92
CA ILE A 2 42.97 -0.83 45.98
C ILE A 2 43.66 -2.00 46.66
N GLN A 3 44.37 -1.78 47.77
CA GLN A 3 45.05 -2.86 48.50
C GLN A 3 44.09 -3.96 48.99
N ARG A 4 42.89 -3.61 49.44
CA ARG A 4 41.88 -4.60 49.86
C ARG A 4 41.32 -5.45 48.69
N ILE A 5 41.24 -4.84 47.49
CA ILE A 5 40.82 -5.55 46.30
C ILE A 5 41.90 -6.54 45.86
N ILE A 6 43.17 -6.13 45.89
CA ILE A 6 44.32 -7.00 45.58
C ILE A 6 44.42 -8.16 46.58
N GLU A 7 44.30 -7.87 47.87
CA GLU A 7 44.36 -8.88 48.93
C GLU A 7 43.21 -9.90 48.80
N PHE A 8 41.99 -9.44 48.51
CA PHE A 8 40.86 -10.28 48.23
C PHE A 8 41.08 -11.15 47.01
N ALA A 9 41.57 -10.59 45.90
CA ALA A 9 41.82 -11.31 44.65
C ALA A 9 42.89 -12.41 44.84
N LEU A 10 43.93 -12.14 45.58
CA LEU A 10 44.99 -13.12 45.91
C LEU A 10 44.53 -14.23 46.87
N ARG A 11 43.61 -13.91 47.77
CA ARG A 11 43.09 -14.85 48.76
C ARG A 11 41.99 -15.75 48.19
N GLN A 12 41.17 -15.23 47.25
CA GLN A 12 40.03 -15.91 46.68
C GLN A 12 40.22 -16.20 45.18
N ARG A 13 41.26 -16.95 44.84
CA ARG A 13 41.65 -17.27 43.43
C ARG A 13 40.52 -17.90 42.63
N MET A 14 39.74 -18.79 43.25
CA MET A 14 38.61 -19.46 42.55
C MET A 14 37.49 -18.49 42.19
N VAL A 15 37.18 -17.53 43.07
CA VAL A 15 36.15 -16.51 42.78
C VAL A 15 36.57 -15.61 41.63
N VAL A 16 37.87 -15.23 41.61
CA VAL A 16 38.41 -14.40 40.52
C VAL A 16 38.38 -15.17 39.19
N MET A 17 38.76 -16.46 39.17
CA MET A 17 38.71 -17.27 37.95
C MET A 17 37.28 -17.46 37.46
N VAL A 18 36.32 -17.76 38.33
CA VAL A 18 34.92 -17.92 37.94
C VAL A 18 34.36 -16.60 37.42
N SER A 19 34.64 -15.48 38.08
CA SER A 19 34.20 -14.16 37.58
C SER A 19 34.82 -13.78 36.26
N ALA A 20 36.08 -14.11 36.01
CA ALA A 20 36.74 -13.89 34.73
C ALA A 20 36.09 -14.74 33.60
N VAL A 21 35.82 -16.03 33.85
CA VAL A 21 35.14 -16.88 32.90
C VAL A 21 33.72 -16.37 32.61
N LEU A 22 32.99 -15.96 33.64
CA LEU A 22 31.65 -15.41 33.49
C LEU A 22 31.64 -14.12 32.67
N LEU A 23 32.63 -13.23 32.89
CA LEU A 23 32.81 -12.01 32.10
C LEU A 23 33.09 -12.33 30.62
N VAL A 24 33.95 -13.32 30.34
CA VAL A 24 34.24 -13.74 28.97
C VAL A 24 32.98 -14.30 28.30
N LEU A 25 32.20 -15.16 28.99
CA LEU A 25 30.97 -15.72 28.46
C LEU A 25 29.91 -14.64 28.17
N LEU A 26 29.75 -13.69 29.10
CA LEU A 26 28.86 -12.53 28.92
C LEU A 26 29.34 -11.63 27.76
N GLY A 27 30.64 -11.41 27.65
CA GLY A 27 31.24 -10.65 26.55
C GLY A 27 31.01 -11.28 25.17
N VAL A 28 31.20 -12.60 25.07
CA VAL A 28 30.94 -13.35 23.82
C VAL A 28 29.45 -13.32 23.48
N ASN A 29 28.58 -13.51 24.48
CA ASN A 29 27.14 -13.42 24.25
C ASN A 29 26.71 -12.01 23.81
N ALA A 30 27.24 -10.96 24.45
CA ALA A 30 26.97 -9.58 24.08
C ALA A 30 27.48 -9.27 22.67
N PHE A 31 28.66 -9.75 22.32
CA PHE A 31 29.27 -9.57 20.99
C PHE A 31 28.43 -10.24 19.89
N ASN A 32 27.95 -11.46 20.13
CA ASN A 32 27.12 -12.19 19.17
C ASN A 32 25.73 -11.57 18.96
N ASN A 33 25.23 -10.86 19.97
CA ASN A 33 23.94 -10.17 19.91
C ASN A 33 24.06 -8.67 19.60
N LEU A 34 25.27 -8.20 19.31
CA LEU A 34 25.48 -6.80 18.96
C LEU A 34 24.85 -6.51 17.57
N PRO A 35 23.85 -5.62 17.48
CA PRO A 35 23.34 -5.21 16.17
C PRO A 35 24.45 -4.45 15.45
N ILE A 36 24.89 -4.99 14.30
CA ILE A 36 25.91 -4.34 13.47
C ILE A 36 25.16 -3.65 12.33
N GLU A 37 25.13 -2.33 12.37
CA GLU A 37 24.63 -1.49 11.29
C GLU A 37 25.84 -0.93 10.52
N ALA A 38 25.79 -1.03 9.19
CA ALA A 38 26.85 -0.48 8.33
C ALA A 38 26.89 1.06 8.39
N TYR A 39 25.71 1.67 8.53
CA TYR A 39 25.53 3.11 8.77
C TYR A 39 24.46 3.29 9.84
N PRO A 40 24.71 4.09 10.89
CA PRO A 40 23.67 4.41 11.87
C PRO A 40 22.55 5.19 11.17
N ASP A 41 21.30 4.81 11.44
CA ASP A 41 20.15 5.57 10.96
C ASP A 41 20.04 6.84 11.82
N VAL A 42 20.45 7.95 11.22
CA VAL A 42 20.37 9.30 11.85
C VAL A 42 19.11 10.05 11.39
N ALA A 43 18.22 9.38 10.66
CA ALA A 43 16.97 9.99 10.23
C ALA A 43 15.96 10.00 11.38
N ASP A 44 15.29 11.14 11.53
CA ASP A 44 14.17 11.26 12.47
C ASP A 44 13.08 10.22 12.10
N THR A 45 12.42 9.67 13.10
CA THR A 45 11.23 8.86 12.86
C THR A 45 10.13 9.75 12.30
N TRP A 46 9.64 9.44 11.12
CA TRP A 46 8.56 10.18 10.48
C TRP A 46 7.45 9.27 9.92
N VAL A 47 6.25 9.79 9.88
CA VAL A 47 5.08 9.12 9.30
C VAL A 47 4.41 10.07 8.32
N GLN A 48 4.13 9.59 7.11
CA GLN A 48 3.41 10.34 6.09
C GLN A 48 1.97 9.86 5.96
N VAL A 49 1.04 10.82 5.90
CA VAL A 49 -0.35 10.61 5.52
C VAL A 49 -0.53 11.19 4.12
N ILE A 50 -0.80 10.35 3.16
CA ILE A 50 -1.00 10.71 1.75
C ILE A 50 -2.49 10.59 1.46
N THR A 51 -3.15 11.68 1.09
CA THR A 51 -4.58 11.68 0.77
C THR A 51 -4.79 12.11 -0.66
N GLN A 52 -5.39 11.22 -1.44
CA GLN A 52 -5.79 11.52 -2.82
C GLN A 52 -7.22 12.02 -2.86
N TRP A 53 -7.44 13.09 -3.61
CA TRP A 53 -8.76 13.69 -3.85
C TRP A 53 -8.83 14.24 -5.28
N PRO A 54 -8.89 13.37 -6.28
CA PRO A 54 -8.76 13.73 -7.69
C PRO A 54 -9.82 14.73 -8.14
N GLY A 55 -9.44 15.61 -9.07
CA GLY A 55 -10.35 16.59 -9.67
C GLY A 55 -10.48 17.92 -8.93
N HIS A 56 -9.79 18.10 -7.80
CA HIS A 56 -9.84 19.31 -6.99
C HIS A 56 -8.58 20.15 -7.10
N ALA A 57 -8.72 21.48 -6.99
CA ALA A 57 -7.58 22.40 -7.00
C ALA A 57 -6.73 22.27 -5.73
N ALA A 58 -5.47 22.71 -5.78
CA ALA A 58 -4.57 22.66 -4.63
C ALA A 58 -5.12 23.41 -3.41
N GLU A 59 -5.74 24.57 -3.62
CA GLU A 59 -6.36 25.36 -2.54
C GLU A 59 -7.56 24.66 -1.88
N GLU A 60 -8.39 23.96 -2.67
CA GLU A 60 -9.48 23.15 -2.13
C GLU A 60 -8.95 21.95 -1.34
N THR A 61 -7.94 21.25 -1.89
CA THR A 61 -7.27 20.15 -1.23
C THR A 61 -6.66 20.59 0.10
N GLU A 62 -6.03 21.77 0.12
CA GLU A 62 -5.48 22.33 1.37
C GLU A 62 -6.58 22.59 2.40
N ARG A 63 -7.64 23.28 2.01
CA ARG A 63 -8.70 23.69 2.95
C ARG A 63 -9.52 22.52 3.48
N GLN A 64 -9.86 21.55 2.63
CA GLN A 64 -10.81 20.49 2.98
C GLN A 64 -10.14 19.17 3.37
N VAL A 65 -8.88 18.96 3.03
CA VAL A 65 -8.14 17.72 3.33
C VAL A 65 -6.95 17.99 4.24
N THR A 66 -6.04 18.87 3.84
CA THR A 66 -4.77 19.08 4.55
C THR A 66 -4.99 19.69 5.93
N ILE A 67 -5.67 20.83 6.01
CA ILE A 67 -5.92 21.54 7.29
C ILE A 67 -6.71 20.70 8.29
N PRO A 68 -7.81 19.99 7.93
CA PRO A 68 -8.49 19.09 8.84
C PRO A 68 -7.60 17.95 9.34
N THR A 69 -6.76 17.38 8.45
CA THR A 69 -5.79 16.33 8.81
C THR A 69 -4.76 16.85 9.79
N GLU A 70 -4.10 17.97 9.51
CA GLU A 70 -3.13 18.59 10.41
C GLU A 70 -3.70 18.88 11.80
N ARG A 71 -4.93 19.42 11.84
CA ARG A 71 -5.60 19.75 13.11
C ARG A 71 -5.75 18.52 14.01
N VAL A 72 -6.13 17.39 13.46
CA VAL A 72 -6.27 16.14 14.22
C VAL A 72 -4.91 15.55 14.55
N MET A 73 -3.96 15.61 13.61
CA MET A 73 -2.61 15.09 13.78
C MET A 73 -1.79 15.87 14.82
N ASN A 74 -2.11 17.13 15.10
CA ASN A 74 -1.50 17.90 16.18
C ASN A 74 -1.71 17.28 17.58
N ALA A 75 -2.68 16.39 17.74
CA ALA A 75 -2.91 15.65 18.98
C ALA A 75 -2.12 14.34 19.10
N VAL A 76 -1.27 14.02 18.14
CA VAL A 76 -0.42 12.82 18.17
C VAL A 76 0.72 13.03 19.17
N PRO A 77 0.94 12.12 20.14
CA PRO A 77 2.00 12.27 21.13
C PRO A 77 3.41 12.09 20.53
N LYS A 78 4.41 12.72 21.16
CA LYS A 78 5.82 12.66 20.79
C LYS A 78 6.17 13.21 19.39
N GLN A 79 5.28 13.94 18.78
CA GLN A 79 5.62 14.67 17.55
C GLN A 79 6.39 15.95 17.88
N THR A 80 7.37 16.26 17.05
CA THR A 80 8.17 17.50 17.13
C THR A 80 7.75 18.52 16.09
N ALA A 81 7.33 18.06 14.91
CA ALA A 81 6.89 18.93 13.83
C ALA A 81 5.91 18.23 12.89
N ILE A 82 5.04 19.04 12.27
CA ILE A 82 4.21 18.63 11.15
C ILE A 82 4.59 19.49 9.94
N ARG A 83 4.75 18.85 8.78
CA ARG A 83 4.98 19.51 7.50
C ARG A 83 3.97 18.97 6.49
N SER A 84 3.36 19.84 5.73
CA SER A 84 2.39 19.45 4.71
C SER A 84 2.70 20.05 3.36
N THR A 85 2.27 19.35 2.33
CA THR A 85 2.32 19.81 0.93
C THR A 85 0.99 19.48 0.28
N SER A 86 0.36 20.50 -0.30
CA SER A 86 -0.90 20.37 -1.03
C SER A 86 -0.67 20.70 -2.49
N ILE A 87 -1.04 19.79 -3.37
CA ILE A 87 -1.08 20.01 -4.82
C ILE A 87 -2.47 19.62 -5.34
N ALA A 88 -2.74 19.85 -6.62
CA ALA A 88 -4.04 19.53 -7.19
C ALA A 88 -4.36 18.03 -7.00
N GLY A 89 -5.42 17.76 -6.23
CA GLY A 89 -5.90 16.40 -5.96
C GLY A 89 -5.05 15.56 -5.02
N LEU A 90 -4.00 16.11 -4.39
CA LEU A 90 -3.14 15.35 -3.49
C LEU A 90 -2.69 16.19 -2.29
N SER A 91 -2.84 15.62 -1.10
CA SER A 91 -2.33 16.14 0.17
C SER A 91 -1.32 15.17 0.75
N VAL A 92 -0.18 15.66 1.18
CA VAL A 92 0.85 14.90 1.90
C VAL A 92 1.14 15.61 3.22
N VAL A 93 0.83 14.95 4.33
CA VAL A 93 1.10 15.45 5.68
C VAL A 93 2.15 14.55 6.32
N THR A 94 3.30 15.12 6.65
CA THR A 94 4.42 14.42 7.27
C THR A 94 4.55 14.83 8.72
N LEU A 95 4.43 13.85 9.62
CA LEU A 95 4.67 14.02 11.05
C LEU A 95 6.10 13.58 11.36
N ILE A 96 6.85 14.40 12.08
CA ILE A 96 8.21 14.13 12.55
C ILE A 96 8.11 13.91 14.05
N PHE A 97 8.74 12.85 14.55
CA PHE A 97 8.69 12.44 15.96
C PHE A 97 10.01 12.69 16.65
N GLU A 98 9.99 12.64 17.98
CA GLU A 98 11.19 12.73 18.82
C GLU A 98 12.15 11.58 18.52
N ASP A 99 13.44 11.84 18.64
CA ASP A 99 14.49 10.84 18.47
C ASP A 99 14.26 9.61 19.36
N GLY A 100 14.50 8.43 18.78
CA GLY A 100 14.30 7.16 19.47
C GLY A 100 12.85 6.74 19.64
N THR A 101 11.89 7.45 19.01
CA THR A 101 10.50 6.99 18.96
C THR A 101 10.41 5.78 18.05
N ASP A 102 9.80 4.70 18.55
CA ASP A 102 9.53 3.49 17.76
C ASP A 102 8.60 3.78 16.58
N SER A 103 9.02 3.38 15.39
CA SER A 103 8.29 3.66 14.14
C SER A 103 6.90 3.01 14.09
N TYR A 104 6.75 1.82 14.69
CA TYR A 104 5.45 1.15 14.76
C TYR A 104 4.51 1.86 15.72
N PHE A 105 5.03 2.32 16.86
CA PHE A 105 4.26 3.13 17.80
C PHE A 105 3.79 4.43 17.13
N ALA A 106 4.69 5.17 16.48
CA ALA A 106 4.36 6.41 15.79
C ALA A 106 3.25 6.18 14.74
N ARG A 107 3.41 5.15 13.91
CA ARG A 107 2.45 4.77 12.88
C ARG A 107 1.09 4.40 13.46
N GLN A 108 1.05 3.62 14.54
CA GLN A 108 -0.18 3.23 15.22
C GLN A 108 -0.93 4.44 15.77
N GLN A 109 -0.23 5.40 16.37
CA GLN A 109 -0.84 6.63 16.87
C GLN A 109 -1.45 7.48 15.74
N VAL A 110 -0.75 7.56 14.61
CA VAL A 110 -1.28 8.27 13.42
C VAL A 110 -2.52 7.57 12.86
N VAL A 111 -2.52 6.24 12.75
CA VAL A 111 -3.71 5.46 12.29
C VAL A 111 -4.91 5.71 13.19
N GLU A 112 -4.71 5.65 14.51
CA GLU A 112 -5.78 5.89 15.49
C GLU A 112 -6.39 7.29 15.32
N LYS A 113 -5.56 8.30 15.15
CA LYS A 113 -6.03 9.68 14.94
C LYS A 113 -6.62 9.91 13.55
N LEU A 114 -6.11 9.21 12.53
CA LEU A 114 -6.60 9.32 11.15
C LEU A 114 -8.09 8.95 11.04
N GLY A 115 -8.55 7.98 11.82
CA GLY A 115 -9.97 7.62 11.91
C GLY A 115 -10.89 8.72 12.46
N LEU A 116 -10.33 9.77 13.07
CA LEU A 116 -11.09 10.91 13.61
C LEU A 116 -11.15 12.10 12.64
N VAL A 117 -10.41 12.03 11.53
CA VAL A 117 -10.40 13.11 10.52
C VAL A 117 -11.67 13.03 9.70
N ASN A 118 -12.40 14.12 9.66
CA ASN A 118 -13.59 14.23 8.82
C ASN A 118 -13.18 14.75 7.44
N LEU A 119 -13.12 13.87 6.46
CA LEU A 119 -12.71 14.16 5.09
C LEU A 119 -13.94 14.23 4.17
N PRO A 120 -13.88 15.00 3.07
CA PRO A 120 -14.91 15.00 2.06
C PRO A 120 -15.02 13.67 1.32
N ASP A 121 -16.19 13.44 0.72
CA ASP A 121 -16.44 12.24 -0.09
C ASP A 121 -15.42 12.13 -1.24
N GLY A 122 -14.91 10.94 -1.45
CA GLY A 122 -13.89 10.66 -2.47
C GLY A 122 -12.44 10.93 -2.04
N ALA A 123 -12.21 11.54 -0.88
CA ALA A 123 -10.87 11.66 -0.31
C ALA A 123 -10.47 10.35 0.41
N SER A 124 -9.37 9.74 -0.03
CA SER A 124 -8.88 8.47 0.51
C SER A 124 -7.50 8.64 1.14
N PRO A 125 -7.41 8.70 2.48
CA PRO A 125 -6.14 8.80 3.18
C PRO A 125 -5.45 7.44 3.27
N VAL A 126 -4.18 7.40 2.93
CA VAL A 126 -3.32 6.21 3.03
C VAL A 126 -2.04 6.61 3.76
N LEU A 127 -1.53 5.73 4.58
CA LEU A 127 -0.20 5.94 5.16
C LEU A 127 0.88 5.67 4.13
N GLY A 128 1.85 6.56 4.07
CA GLY A 128 3.07 6.35 3.31
C GLY A 128 3.84 5.10 3.78
N PRO A 129 4.74 4.56 2.94
CA PRO A 129 5.55 3.41 3.29
C PRO A 129 6.42 3.69 4.52
N MET A 130 6.77 2.64 5.25
CA MET A 130 7.80 2.71 6.28
C MET A 130 9.14 2.77 5.57
N ALA A 131 9.64 3.98 5.36
CA ALA A 131 10.92 4.19 4.71
C ALA A 131 11.84 5.04 5.59
N SER A 132 13.03 4.52 5.87
CA SER A 132 14.18 5.27 6.29
C SER A 132 15.17 5.29 5.11
N PRO A 133 15.96 6.34 4.91
CA PRO A 133 16.98 6.37 3.86
C PRO A 133 17.98 5.20 3.97
N VAL A 134 18.19 4.69 5.17
CA VAL A 134 19.08 3.56 5.46
C VAL A 134 18.34 2.21 5.41
N GLY A 135 17.01 2.22 5.53
CA GLY A 135 16.17 1.02 5.50
C GLY A 135 16.01 0.39 4.12
N GLU A 136 16.48 1.06 3.07
CA GLU A 136 16.44 0.50 1.72
C GLU A 136 17.57 -0.52 1.53
N ILE A 137 17.24 -1.80 1.70
CA ILE A 137 18.21 -2.90 1.66
C ILE A 137 18.44 -3.49 0.26
N MET A 138 17.47 -3.35 -0.63
CA MET A 138 17.54 -3.92 -1.99
C MET A 138 16.70 -3.13 -2.98
N ARG A 139 17.27 -2.91 -4.17
CA ARG A 139 16.54 -2.46 -5.35
C ARG A 139 16.54 -3.54 -6.41
N TYR A 140 15.39 -3.86 -6.95
CA TYR A 140 15.26 -4.78 -8.05
C TYR A 140 14.45 -4.17 -9.19
N ARG A 141 14.56 -4.76 -10.35
CA ARG A 141 13.76 -4.38 -11.51
C ARG A 141 13.25 -5.62 -12.23
N LEU A 142 12.04 -5.58 -12.69
CA LEU A 142 11.53 -6.57 -13.62
C LEU A 142 11.87 -6.16 -15.05
N VAL A 143 12.52 -7.02 -15.79
CA VAL A 143 12.91 -6.78 -17.17
C VAL A 143 12.24 -7.78 -18.10
N ASN A 144 11.82 -7.28 -19.25
CA ASN A 144 11.34 -8.12 -20.32
C ASN A 144 12.51 -8.51 -21.22
N CYS A 145 13.05 -9.68 -21.00
CA CYS A 145 14.27 -10.13 -21.67
C CYS A 145 14.14 -10.17 -23.20
N ALA A 146 12.96 -10.48 -23.71
CA ALA A 146 12.72 -10.50 -25.17
C ALA A 146 12.80 -9.10 -25.81
N GLN A 147 12.60 -8.03 -25.05
CA GLN A 147 12.61 -6.67 -25.56
C GLN A 147 13.91 -5.91 -25.27
N THR A 148 14.49 -6.12 -24.10
CA THR A 148 15.60 -5.31 -23.61
C THR A 148 16.97 -5.90 -23.83
N LYS A 149 17.09 -7.21 -24.14
CA LYS A 149 18.37 -7.92 -24.22
C LYS A 149 19.31 -7.56 -23.08
N ALA A 150 18.74 -7.46 -21.87
CA ALA A 150 19.52 -7.11 -20.70
C ALA A 150 20.61 -8.15 -20.45
N VAL A 151 21.75 -7.72 -19.89
CA VAL A 151 22.91 -8.56 -19.65
C VAL A 151 22.57 -9.76 -18.74
N GLU A 152 21.56 -9.58 -17.88
CA GLU A 152 21.08 -10.61 -16.96
C GLU A 152 20.19 -11.68 -17.63
N CYS A 153 19.81 -11.49 -18.91
CA CYS A 153 18.93 -12.41 -19.62
C CYS A 153 19.70 -13.52 -20.31
N THR A 154 19.26 -14.75 -20.11
CA THR A 154 19.80 -15.93 -20.83
C THR A 154 19.18 -16.07 -22.22
N ASP A 155 19.80 -16.87 -23.10
CA ASP A 155 19.23 -17.20 -24.41
C ASP A 155 17.88 -17.91 -24.34
N ALA A 156 17.60 -18.61 -23.24
CA ALA A 156 16.32 -19.22 -22.98
C ALA A 156 15.26 -18.18 -22.67
N ASP A 157 15.59 -17.16 -21.86
CA ASP A 157 14.68 -16.07 -21.48
C ASP A 157 14.31 -15.19 -22.68
N ASN A 158 15.25 -14.99 -23.61
CA ASN A 158 15.02 -14.24 -24.84
C ASN A 158 14.04 -14.90 -25.82
N LYS A 159 13.74 -16.19 -25.63
CA LYS A 159 12.74 -16.94 -26.44
C LYS A 159 11.33 -16.85 -25.87
N VAL A 160 11.19 -16.34 -24.64
CA VAL A 160 9.86 -16.15 -24.03
C VAL A 160 9.18 -14.94 -24.66
N ALA A 161 7.92 -15.09 -25.03
CA ALA A 161 7.16 -13.97 -25.59
C ALA A 161 7.13 -12.76 -24.63
N PRO A 162 7.31 -11.54 -25.15
CA PRO A 162 7.32 -10.35 -24.31
C PRO A 162 5.97 -10.16 -23.64
N LYS A 163 5.97 -9.89 -22.33
CA LYS A 163 4.77 -9.54 -21.59
C LYS A 163 4.54 -8.02 -21.65
N PRO A 164 3.29 -7.57 -21.75
CA PRO A 164 2.98 -6.14 -21.64
C PRO A 164 3.33 -5.61 -20.23
N LEU A 165 3.62 -4.32 -20.14
CA LEU A 165 4.01 -3.68 -18.87
C LEU A 165 2.94 -3.84 -17.78
N SER A 166 1.67 -3.88 -18.16
CA SER A 166 0.56 -4.15 -17.23
C SER A 166 0.61 -5.53 -16.60
N ASP A 167 0.99 -6.56 -17.39
CA ASP A 167 1.10 -7.92 -16.86
C ASP A 167 2.36 -8.08 -15.99
N MET A 168 3.40 -7.29 -16.27
CA MET A 168 4.60 -7.22 -15.41
C MET A 168 4.29 -6.52 -14.09
N LYS A 169 3.46 -5.46 -14.13
CA LYS A 169 3.00 -4.77 -12.93
C LYS A 169 2.11 -5.69 -12.07
N ASP A 170 1.18 -6.41 -12.68
CA ASP A 170 0.37 -7.41 -11.99
C ASP A 170 1.26 -8.49 -11.33
N LEU A 171 2.29 -8.97 -12.05
CA LEU A 171 3.22 -9.97 -11.53
C LEU A 171 4.00 -9.43 -10.32
N GLU A 172 4.45 -8.20 -10.41
CA GLU A 172 5.17 -7.54 -9.32
C GLU A 172 4.29 -7.41 -8.09
N GLU A 173 3.11 -6.81 -8.21
CA GLU A 173 2.22 -6.46 -7.11
C GLU A 173 1.56 -7.69 -6.46
N PHE A 174 1.13 -8.68 -7.25
CA PHE A 174 0.40 -9.84 -6.73
C PHE A 174 1.27 -11.05 -6.40
N VAL A 175 2.48 -11.12 -6.91
CA VAL A 175 3.36 -12.27 -6.69
C VAL A 175 4.66 -11.85 -6.01
N VAL A 176 5.45 -10.98 -6.63
CA VAL A 176 6.81 -10.67 -6.13
C VAL A 176 6.77 -9.90 -4.82
N GLU A 177 6.01 -8.81 -4.77
CA GLU A 177 5.83 -8.01 -3.56
C GLU A 177 5.30 -8.86 -2.40
N ARG A 178 4.30 -9.69 -2.67
CA ARG A 178 3.71 -10.57 -1.66
C ARG A 178 4.72 -11.58 -1.08
N GLU A 179 5.55 -12.19 -1.93
CA GLU A 179 6.57 -13.14 -1.50
C GLU A 179 7.68 -12.43 -0.71
N LEU A 180 8.07 -11.22 -1.13
CA LEU A 180 9.05 -10.41 -0.41
C LEU A 180 8.53 -9.97 0.96
N LEU A 181 7.28 -9.51 1.07
CA LEU A 181 6.65 -9.15 2.34
C LEU A 181 6.49 -10.35 3.30
N ALA A 182 6.42 -11.57 2.78
CA ALA A 182 6.41 -12.77 3.62
C ALA A 182 7.79 -13.11 4.22
N THR A 183 8.87 -12.46 3.75
CA THR A 183 10.23 -12.69 4.25
C THR A 183 10.43 -11.96 5.58
N ALA A 184 10.93 -12.68 6.58
CA ALA A 184 11.19 -12.09 7.90
C ALA A 184 12.20 -10.94 7.82
N GLY A 185 11.85 -9.81 8.43
CA GLY A 185 12.69 -8.60 8.44
C GLY A 185 12.40 -7.59 7.32
N VAL A 186 11.57 -7.94 6.34
CA VAL A 186 11.09 -6.99 5.33
C VAL A 186 9.89 -6.22 5.90
N ALA A 187 10.03 -4.90 6.03
CA ALA A 187 8.99 -4.04 6.57
C ALA A 187 8.00 -3.57 5.49
N ASP A 188 8.50 -3.28 4.30
CA ASP A 188 7.69 -2.80 3.18
C ASP A 188 8.38 -3.05 1.84
N VAL A 189 7.60 -3.07 0.76
CA VAL A 189 8.07 -3.16 -0.62
C VAL A 189 7.38 -2.06 -1.40
N VAL A 190 8.15 -1.14 -1.99
CA VAL A 190 7.60 0.01 -2.71
C VAL A 190 7.87 -0.15 -4.20
N SER A 191 6.81 -0.26 -4.97
CA SER A 191 6.87 -0.45 -6.40
C SER A 191 6.73 0.87 -7.15
N PHE A 192 7.61 1.09 -8.12
CA PHE A 192 7.59 2.28 -8.99
C PHE A 192 7.48 1.88 -10.45
N GLY A 193 6.70 2.64 -11.21
CA GLY A 193 6.53 2.43 -12.65
C GLY A 193 5.55 1.30 -13.00
N GLY A 194 5.57 0.91 -14.26
CA GLY A 194 4.59 0.01 -14.83
C GLY A 194 3.29 0.73 -15.21
N THR A 195 2.39 0.00 -15.83
CA THR A 195 1.06 0.47 -16.21
C THR A 195 -0.01 -0.36 -15.55
N VAL A 196 -0.97 0.29 -14.92
CA VAL A 196 -2.11 -0.41 -14.29
C VAL A 196 -3.09 -0.84 -15.37
N LYS A 197 -3.52 -2.09 -15.31
CA LYS A 197 -4.52 -2.63 -16.22
C LYS A 197 -5.89 -1.99 -15.92
N GLN A 198 -6.45 -1.30 -16.90
CA GLN A 198 -7.74 -0.64 -16.80
C GLN A 198 -8.71 -1.14 -17.88
N TYR A 199 -9.98 -1.23 -17.53
CA TYR A 199 -11.07 -1.42 -18.48
C TYR A 199 -11.81 -0.08 -18.61
N GLN A 200 -11.65 0.57 -19.76
CA GLN A 200 -12.23 1.88 -20.01
C GLN A 200 -13.49 1.74 -20.84
N VAL A 201 -14.58 2.30 -20.33
CA VAL A 201 -15.84 2.44 -21.06
C VAL A 201 -15.89 3.85 -21.66
N LEU A 202 -15.57 3.97 -22.95
CA LEU A 202 -15.54 5.26 -23.66
C LEU A 202 -16.95 5.62 -24.10
N VAL A 203 -17.54 6.57 -23.40
CA VAL A 203 -18.92 7.01 -23.62
C VAL A 203 -18.99 7.90 -24.86
N ASN A 204 -20.02 7.68 -25.68
CA ASN A 204 -20.38 8.59 -26.76
C ASN A 204 -21.50 9.53 -26.31
N PRO A 205 -21.22 10.82 -26.05
CA PRO A 205 -22.20 11.76 -25.51
C PRO A 205 -23.40 11.95 -26.43
N THR A 206 -23.20 11.93 -27.74
CA THR A 206 -24.26 12.08 -28.72
C THR A 206 -25.24 10.89 -28.69
N GLN A 207 -24.70 9.69 -28.59
CA GLN A 207 -25.50 8.47 -28.49
C GLN A 207 -26.27 8.40 -27.17
N LEU A 208 -25.64 8.87 -26.07
CA LEU A 208 -26.26 8.93 -24.75
C LEU A 208 -27.43 9.90 -24.76
N ALA A 209 -27.21 11.13 -25.26
CA ALA A 209 -28.24 12.17 -25.36
C ALA A 209 -29.39 11.76 -26.30
N ALA A 210 -29.10 11.12 -27.45
CA ALA A 210 -30.09 10.65 -28.37
C ALA A 210 -31.07 9.60 -27.77
N ARG A 211 -30.62 8.91 -26.70
CA ARG A 211 -31.44 7.95 -25.96
C ARG A 211 -32.04 8.51 -24.67
N GLY A 212 -31.83 9.82 -24.39
CA GLY A 212 -32.31 10.49 -23.19
C GLY A 212 -31.71 9.92 -21.90
N LEU A 213 -30.43 9.51 -21.95
CA LEU A 213 -29.67 8.98 -20.80
C LEU A 213 -28.63 9.99 -20.33
N ALA A 214 -28.44 10.07 -19.02
CA ALA A 214 -27.35 10.79 -18.40
C ALA A 214 -26.12 9.90 -18.18
N LEU A 215 -24.96 10.50 -17.97
CA LEU A 215 -23.75 9.77 -17.65
C LEU A 215 -23.89 8.99 -16.33
N GLU A 216 -24.60 9.58 -15.38
CA GLU A 216 -24.89 8.98 -14.09
C GLU A 216 -25.68 7.68 -14.19
N ASP A 217 -26.62 7.58 -15.15
CA ASP A 217 -27.39 6.36 -15.41
C ASP A 217 -26.47 5.22 -15.84
N LEU A 218 -25.51 5.53 -16.71
CA LEU A 218 -24.51 4.57 -17.16
C LEU A 218 -23.58 4.14 -16.02
N GLN A 219 -23.10 5.08 -15.25
CA GLN A 219 -22.22 4.81 -14.09
C GLN A 219 -22.92 3.93 -13.07
N LYS A 220 -24.17 4.26 -12.74
CA LYS A 220 -25.00 3.49 -11.82
C LYS A 220 -25.24 2.09 -12.31
N ALA A 221 -25.64 1.94 -13.58
CA ALA A 221 -25.91 0.63 -14.19
C ALA A 221 -24.67 -0.28 -14.18
N LEU A 222 -23.47 0.28 -14.45
CA LEU A 222 -22.21 -0.47 -14.39
C LEU A 222 -21.84 -0.87 -12.96
N SER A 223 -22.04 0.04 -11.99
CA SER A 223 -21.81 -0.23 -10.59
C SER A 223 -22.74 -1.32 -10.06
N ASP A 224 -24.03 -1.22 -10.34
CA ASP A 224 -25.05 -2.17 -9.88
C ASP A 224 -24.88 -3.55 -10.52
N ALA A 225 -24.40 -3.60 -11.77
CA ALA A 225 -24.15 -4.85 -12.48
C ALA A 225 -22.85 -5.57 -12.08
N ASN A 226 -21.92 -4.88 -11.39
CA ASN A 226 -20.61 -5.43 -11.02
C ASN A 226 -20.52 -5.67 -9.50
N GLY A 227 -21.40 -6.48 -8.97
CA GLY A 227 -21.42 -6.79 -7.55
C GLY A 227 -21.99 -8.17 -7.25
N ASN A 228 -21.45 -8.82 -6.24
CA ASN A 228 -22.04 -10.05 -5.72
C ASN A 228 -23.14 -9.68 -4.72
N ALA A 229 -24.31 -10.30 -4.87
CA ALA A 229 -25.40 -10.17 -3.92
C ALA A 229 -25.53 -11.43 -3.06
N GLY A 230 -25.54 -11.27 -1.74
CA GLY A 230 -25.85 -12.34 -0.80
C GLY A 230 -27.35 -12.60 -0.77
N GLY A 231 -27.77 -13.83 -1.03
CA GLY A 231 -29.18 -14.28 -0.98
C GLY A 231 -29.58 -14.92 0.35
N GLY A 232 -28.68 -14.98 1.35
CA GLY A 232 -28.93 -15.61 2.63
C GLY A 232 -28.58 -17.10 2.68
N ILE A 233 -28.96 -17.74 3.79
CA ILE A 233 -28.69 -19.15 4.03
C ILE A 233 -30.02 -19.90 3.96
N VAL A 234 -30.08 -20.94 3.13
CA VAL A 234 -31.20 -21.88 3.07
C VAL A 234 -30.81 -23.15 3.81
N VAL A 235 -31.55 -23.46 4.85
CA VAL A 235 -31.36 -24.71 5.62
C VAL A 235 -32.20 -25.82 4.98
N HIS A 236 -31.55 -26.90 4.57
CA HIS A 236 -32.21 -28.08 4.03
C HIS A 236 -31.72 -29.34 4.80
N GLY A 237 -32.51 -29.77 5.75
CA GLY A 237 -32.13 -30.88 6.66
C GLY A 237 -30.91 -30.53 7.51
N PRO A 238 -29.86 -31.36 7.50
CA PRO A 238 -28.61 -31.08 8.20
C PRO A 238 -27.70 -30.09 7.52
N ASP A 239 -28.00 -29.72 6.26
CA ASP A 239 -27.14 -28.87 5.43
C ASP A 239 -27.61 -27.41 5.43
N ALA A 240 -26.65 -26.48 5.50
CA ALA A 240 -26.86 -25.06 5.34
C ALA A 240 -26.23 -24.59 4.01
N LEU A 241 -27.07 -24.21 3.07
CA LEU A 241 -26.66 -23.75 1.75
C LEU A 241 -26.60 -22.23 1.73
N ASN A 242 -25.42 -21.68 1.43
CA ASN A 242 -25.27 -20.24 1.22
C ASN A 242 -25.66 -19.89 -0.22
N VAL A 243 -26.74 -19.14 -0.37
CA VAL A 243 -27.21 -18.64 -1.67
C VAL A 243 -26.55 -17.31 -1.96
N ARG A 244 -25.85 -17.22 -3.09
CA ARG A 244 -25.27 -15.98 -3.58
C ARG A 244 -25.48 -15.81 -5.09
N ALA A 245 -25.78 -14.61 -5.51
CA ALA A 245 -25.74 -14.25 -6.91
C ALA A 245 -24.32 -13.76 -7.26
N LEU A 246 -23.71 -14.39 -8.26
CA LEU A 246 -22.40 -13.97 -8.78
C LEU A 246 -22.64 -12.91 -9.86
N GLY A 247 -22.38 -11.65 -9.53
CA GLY A 247 -22.58 -10.51 -10.42
C GLY A 247 -21.28 -9.83 -10.87
N LEU A 248 -20.10 -10.45 -10.62
CA LEU A 248 -18.85 -9.91 -11.14
C LEU A 248 -18.78 -10.06 -12.65
N LEU A 249 -18.70 -8.94 -13.34
CA LEU A 249 -18.63 -8.88 -14.78
C LEU A 249 -17.26 -9.30 -15.30
N LYS A 250 -17.25 -10.18 -16.29
CA LYS A 250 -16.06 -10.35 -17.13
C LYS A 250 -15.95 -9.18 -18.11
N PRO A 251 -14.74 -8.79 -18.52
CA PRO A 251 -14.57 -7.69 -19.48
C PRO A 251 -15.42 -7.81 -20.74
N SER A 252 -15.58 -9.03 -21.27
CA SER A 252 -16.42 -9.31 -22.45
C SER A 252 -17.92 -9.10 -22.22
N GLN A 253 -18.37 -8.99 -20.98
CA GLN A 253 -19.79 -8.84 -20.62
C GLN A 253 -20.16 -7.37 -20.33
N ILE A 254 -19.22 -6.47 -20.21
CA ILE A 254 -19.46 -5.06 -19.91
C ILE A 254 -20.40 -4.43 -20.95
N GLY A 255 -20.16 -4.69 -22.22
CA GLY A 255 -21.00 -4.18 -23.31
C GLY A 255 -22.44 -4.68 -23.28
N ASP A 256 -22.74 -5.79 -22.61
CA ASP A 256 -24.07 -6.38 -22.53
C ASP A 256 -24.91 -5.86 -21.35
N VAL A 257 -24.32 -5.09 -20.45
CA VAL A 257 -25.05 -4.51 -19.32
C VAL A 257 -26.16 -3.59 -19.83
N ALA A 258 -27.38 -3.78 -19.32
CA ALA A 258 -28.52 -2.92 -19.64
C ALA A 258 -28.44 -1.63 -18.77
N VAL A 259 -28.39 -0.49 -19.43
CA VAL A 259 -28.38 0.82 -18.78
C VAL A 259 -29.82 1.28 -18.47
N ALA A 260 -30.74 1.07 -19.41
CA ALA A 260 -32.14 1.41 -19.22
C ALA A 260 -33.02 0.56 -20.16
N VAL A 261 -34.33 0.55 -19.93
CA VAL A 261 -35.32 -0.03 -20.84
C VAL A 261 -36.16 1.10 -21.42
N ARG A 262 -36.20 1.21 -22.74
CA ARG A 262 -36.99 2.19 -23.47
C ARG A 262 -37.90 1.46 -24.44
N ASP A 263 -39.21 1.72 -24.39
CA ASP A 263 -40.21 1.10 -25.24
C ASP A 263 -40.12 -0.45 -25.30
N GLY A 264 -39.84 -1.04 -24.13
CA GLY A 264 -39.67 -2.49 -24.00
C GLY A 264 -38.34 -3.04 -24.52
N THR A 265 -37.45 -2.18 -25.04
CA THR A 265 -36.13 -2.59 -25.56
C THR A 265 -35.04 -2.16 -24.61
N PRO A 266 -34.13 -3.06 -24.18
CA PRO A 266 -33.01 -2.69 -23.32
C PRO A 266 -31.97 -1.93 -24.14
N VAL A 267 -31.60 -0.73 -23.65
CA VAL A 267 -30.42 0.02 -24.12
C VAL A 267 -29.20 -0.49 -23.34
N ARG A 268 -28.24 -1.03 -24.07
CA ARG A 268 -27.02 -1.63 -23.49
C ARG A 268 -25.85 -0.68 -23.55
N VAL A 269 -24.83 -0.96 -22.75
CA VAL A 269 -23.56 -0.17 -22.71
C VAL A 269 -22.97 -0.05 -24.11
N ARG A 270 -22.91 -1.13 -24.90
CA ARG A 270 -22.41 -1.12 -26.30
C ARG A 270 -23.16 -0.19 -27.26
N ASP A 271 -24.39 0.21 -26.90
CA ASP A 271 -25.21 1.10 -27.73
C ASP A 271 -24.91 2.58 -27.51
N VAL A 272 -24.24 2.91 -26.39
CA VAL A 272 -23.90 4.27 -25.94
C VAL A 272 -22.43 4.48 -25.65
N ALA A 273 -21.65 3.41 -25.61
CA ALA A 273 -20.23 3.44 -25.29
C ALA A 273 -19.47 2.34 -26.03
N THR A 274 -18.17 2.51 -26.14
CA THR A 274 -17.25 1.50 -26.66
C THR A 274 -16.39 0.99 -25.51
N ASP A 275 -16.38 -0.33 -25.33
CA ASP A 275 -15.47 -0.99 -24.41
C ASP A 275 -14.07 -1.05 -25.00
N ARG A 276 -13.09 -0.54 -24.27
CA ARG A 276 -11.68 -0.58 -24.65
C ARG A 276 -10.86 -1.10 -23.48
N LYS A 277 -10.21 -2.25 -23.67
CA LYS A 277 -9.13 -2.67 -22.80
C LYS A 277 -7.97 -1.68 -23.02
N SER A 278 -7.78 -0.76 -22.10
CA SER A 278 -6.70 0.20 -22.12
C SER A 278 -5.59 -0.24 -21.17
N VAL A 279 -4.37 -0.12 -21.64
CA VAL A 279 -3.15 -0.22 -20.84
C VAL A 279 -2.60 1.20 -20.79
N VAL A 280 -2.70 1.86 -19.65
CA VAL A 280 -2.17 3.20 -19.42
C VAL A 280 -0.86 3.09 -18.67
#